data_5a91aee237076e8ec5cb0c9c7b94f98f
#
_entry.id   5a91aee237076e8ec5cb0c9c7b94f98f
#
_cell.length_a   1.000
_cell.length_b   1.000
_cell.length_c   1.000
_cell.angle_alpha   90.00
_cell.angle_beta   90.00
_cell.angle_gamma   90.00
#
_symmetry.space_group_name_H-M   'P 1'
#
loop_
_entity.id
_entity.type
_entity.pdbx_description
1 polymer ?
#
loop_
_entity_poly.entity_id
_entity_poly.type
_entity_poly.pdbx_seq_one_letter_code
_entity_poly.pdbx_strand_id
1 'polypeptide(L)'
;MIRTYYDEMYDGAGQVRPHYREFARWLADTPAELLAQRRREADLLFHRAGITFTLYGDEQGTERLIPFDTIPRSIPASEWRVVERGCIQRVKALNLFLTDLYHDQRIIKAGIIPAEQVLANEQYQLAMQGLDLHRDIYSHISGVDLVRDGDGTYYVLEDNLRTPSGVSYMLEDRKMMMRLFPELFAAQRIAPIDHYPNLLLDTLKSASPLDNPSVVVLTPGRFNSAFFEHAFLAREMGVELVEGADLFVRDDRVFMRTTDGPKAVDVIYRRLDDAFLDPLAFNPDSMLGVPGLLAAYRCGNVVLANAIGTGVADDKSVYPFVTEMIRFYLDEEPILQNVPTFQCRKPDELSHVLANLPDLVVKETQGSGGYGMLVGPASTTAEIEAFRARIKAKPQAYIAQPTLCLSTCPTFVENGIAPRHIDLRPFVLSGKETRVVPGGLTRVALREGSLVVNSSQGGGTKDTWVVED
;
A
#
# COMPACT_ATOMS: atom_id res chain seq x y z
N MET A 1 25.57 17.18 -11.38
CA MET A 1 25.90 15.74 -11.38
C MET A 1 24.87 15.03 -12.21
N ILE A 2 25.28 14.16 -13.15
CA ILE A 2 24.36 13.31 -13.89
C ILE A 2 23.81 12.30 -12.86
N ARG A 3 22.51 12.36 -12.58
CA ARG A 3 21.86 11.38 -11.68
C ARG A 3 21.86 10.04 -12.42
N THR A 4 22.53 9.03 -11.89
CA THR A 4 22.50 7.65 -12.41
C THR A 4 21.39 6.89 -11.73
N TYR A 5 20.48 6.30 -12.51
CA TYR A 5 19.42 5.44 -12.01
C TYR A 5 19.95 4.01 -11.85
N TYR A 6 19.47 3.29 -10.84
CA TYR A 6 19.70 1.87 -10.75
C TYR A 6 18.86 1.14 -11.80
N ASP A 7 19.48 0.40 -12.69
CA ASP A 7 18.76 -0.46 -13.62
C ASP A 7 18.57 -1.85 -13.00
N GLU A 8 17.33 -2.33 -12.92
CA GLU A 8 17.00 -3.61 -12.28
C GLU A 8 17.52 -4.81 -13.11
N MET A 9 17.63 -4.66 -14.43
CA MET A 9 18.04 -5.75 -15.33
C MET A 9 19.52 -5.70 -15.69
N TYR A 10 20.10 -4.52 -15.85
CA TYR A 10 21.50 -4.36 -16.26
C TYR A 10 22.37 -3.77 -15.15
N ASP A 11 23.62 -4.19 -15.09
CA ASP A 11 24.61 -3.59 -14.20
C ASP A 11 25.25 -2.35 -14.81
N GLY A 12 26.14 -1.69 -14.04
CA GLY A 12 26.85 -0.49 -14.51
C GLY A 12 27.77 -0.70 -15.72
N ALA A 13 28.09 -1.94 -16.07
CA ALA A 13 28.84 -2.33 -17.27
C ALA A 13 27.94 -2.73 -18.44
N GLY A 14 26.60 -2.63 -18.28
CA GLY A 14 25.61 -3.03 -19.28
C GLY A 14 25.43 -4.55 -19.39
N GLN A 15 25.91 -5.32 -18.41
CA GLN A 15 25.72 -6.76 -18.39
C GLN A 15 24.42 -7.12 -17.67
N VAL A 16 23.74 -8.18 -18.17
CA VAL A 16 22.52 -8.68 -17.55
C VAL A 16 22.81 -9.23 -16.16
N ARG A 17 22.09 -8.74 -15.16
CA ARG A 17 22.21 -9.22 -13.77
C ARG A 17 21.83 -10.70 -13.66
N PRO A 18 22.42 -11.46 -12.73
CA PRO A 18 22.20 -12.91 -12.63
C PRO A 18 20.74 -13.34 -12.61
N HIS A 19 19.91 -12.67 -11.83
CA HIS A 19 18.46 -12.96 -11.64
C HIS A 19 17.59 -12.60 -12.86
N TYR A 20 18.15 -11.95 -13.88
CA TYR A 20 17.47 -11.68 -15.15
C TYR A 20 17.99 -12.55 -16.33
N ARG A 21 19.01 -13.39 -16.13
CA ARG A 21 19.66 -14.10 -17.25
C ARG A 21 18.71 -14.99 -18.04
N GLU A 22 17.85 -15.75 -17.37
CA GLU A 22 16.88 -16.63 -18.02
C GLU A 22 15.85 -15.83 -18.81
N PHE A 23 15.31 -14.76 -18.19
CA PHE A 23 14.40 -13.86 -18.85
C PHE A 23 15.06 -13.15 -20.06
N ALA A 24 16.30 -12.67 -19.92
CA ALA A 24 17.03 -12.00 -21.00
C ALA A 24 17.28 -12.92 -22.18
N ARG A 25 17.65 -14.21 -21.92
CA ARG A 25 17.83 -15.22 -22.95
C ARG A 25 16.52 -15.47 -23.70
N TRP A 26 15.46 -15.73 -22.94
CA TRP A 26 14.13 -15.92 -23.52
C TRP A 26 13.67 -14.72 -24.36
N LEU A 27 13.90 -13.49 -23.87
CA LEU A 27 13.55 -12.26 -24.59
C LEU A 27 14.32 -12.11 -25.90
N ALA A 28 15.61 -12.44 -25.91
CA ALA A 28 16.46 -12.40 -27.12
C ALA A 28 16.04 -13.43 -28.16
N ASP A 29 15.56 -14.60 -27.74
CA ASP A 29 15.13 -15.68 -28.61
C ASP A 29 13.67 -15.55 -29.07
N THR A 30 12.90 -14.62 -28.47
CA THR A 30 11.46 -14.46 -28.76
C THR A 30 11.23 -13.43 -29.86
N PRO A 31 10.54 -13.79 -30.97
CA PRO A 31 10.21 -12.83 -32.01
C PRO A 31 9.37 -11.66 -31.54
N ALA A 32 9.66 -10.45 -32.05
CA ALA A 32 8.95 -9.23 -31.67
C ALA A 32 7.43 -9.31 -31.92
N GLU A 33 7.03 -10.00 -32.99
CA GLU A 33 5.61 -10.23 -33.32
C GLU A 33 4.89 -11.06 -32.26
N LEU A 34 5.57 -12.08 -31.71
CA LEU A 34 5.01 -12.91 -30.63
C LEU A 34 4.87 -12.11 -29.34
N LEU A 35 5.85 -11.28 -28.98
CA LEU A 35 5.77 -10.38 -27.85
C LEU A 35 4.61 -9.39 -27.99
N ALA A 36 4.46 -8.79 -29.17
CA ALA A 36 3.34 -7.89 -29.47
C ALA A 36 1.97 -8.61 -29.42
N GLN A 37 1.91 -9.87 -29.87
CA GLN A 37 0.70 -10.69 -29.74
C GLN A 37 0.37 -10.96 -28.28
N ARG A 38 1.32 -11.42 -27.46
CA ARG A 38 1.13 -11.70 -26.02
C ARG A 38 0.68 -10.48 -25.27
N ARG A 39 1.21 -9.29 -25.60
CA ARG A 39 0.77 -8.03 -25.02
C ARG A 39 -0.71 -7.76 -25.33
N ARG A 40 -1.15 -7.90 -26.59
CA ARG A 40 -2.57 -7.73 -26.94
C ARG A 40 -3.48 -8.76 -26.24
N GLU A 41 -2.99 -9.99 -26.07
CA GLU A 41 -3.70 -11.03 -25.31
C GLU A 41 -3.82 -10.64 -23.83
N ALA A 42 -2.77 -10.09 -23.23
CA ALA A 42 -2.79 -9.58 -21.86
C ALA A 42 -3.84 -8.48 -21.70
N ASP A 43 -3.81 -7.45 -22.55
CA ASP A 43 -4.77 -6.34 -22.51
C ASP A 43 -6.22 -6.85 -22.62
N LEU A 44 -6.48 -7.81 -23.53
CA LEU A 44 -7.81 -8.42 -23.68
C LEU A 44 -8.24 -9.21 -22.45
N LEU A 45 -7.32 -9.95 -21.82
CA LEU A 45 -7.61 -10.74 -20.63
C LEU A 45 -7.88 -9.85 -19.41
N PHE A 46 -7.10 -8.78 -19.22
CA PHE A 46 -7.32 -7.77 -18.18
C PHE A 46 -8.69 -7.10 -18.35
N HIS A 47 -9.04 -6.75 -19.59
CA HIS A 47 -10.36 -6.19 -19.90
C HIS A 47 -11.49 -7.17 -19.55
N ARG A 48 -11.35 -8.44 -19.92
CA ARG A 48 -12.37 -9.47 -19.64
C ARG A 48 -12.48 -9.82 -18.16
N ALA A 49 -11.38 -9.73 -17.41
CA ALA A 49 -11.37 -9.93 -15.97
C ALA A 49 -12.00 -8.76 -15.20
N GLY A 50 -12.27 -7.62 -15.89
CA GLY A 50 -12.82 -6.43 -15.25
C GLY A 50 -11.85 -5.77 -14.29
N ILE A 51 -10.54 -5.87 -14.54
CA ILE A 51 -9.49 -5.27 -13.72
C ILE A 51 -9.45 -3.78 -14.02
N THR A 52 -10.40 -3.06 -13.42
CA THR A 52 -10.60 -1.64 -13.63
C THR A 52 -10.29 -0.85 -12.36
N PHE A 53 -9.94 0.39 -12.55
CA PHE A 53 -9.79 1.37 -11.49
C PHE A 53 -10.64 2.61 -11.84
N THR A 54 -11.50 3.03 -10.92
CA THR A 54 -12.33 4.22 -11.12
C THR A 54 -11.55 5.45 -10.64
N LEU A 55 -11.43 6.47 -11.50
CA LEU A 55 -10.81 7.74 -11.13
C LEU A 55 -11.80 8.58 -10.31
N TYR A 56 -11.37 9.03 -9.12
CA TYR A 56 -12.14 10.02 -8.37
C TYR A 56 -12.08 11.38 -9.09
N GLY A 57 -13.26 12.01 -9.27
CA GLY A 57 -13.37 13.33 -9.89
C GLY A 57 -13.73 13.33 -11.37
N ASP A 58 -13.89 12.17 -12.00
CA ASP A 58 -14.51 12.09 -13.32
C ASP A 58 -16.02 11.94 -13.13
N GLU A 59 -16.79 12.99 -13.46
CA GLU A 59 -18.27 13.01 -13.33
C GLU A 59 -18.96 11.91 -14.16
N GLN A 60 -18.25 11.28 -15.09
CA GLN A 60 -18.75 10.19 -15.92
C GLN A 60 -18.44 8.80 -15.36
N GLY A 61 -17.71 8.70 -14.23
CA GLY A 61 -17.39 7.40 -13.61
C GLY A 61 -16.66 6.46 -14.56
N THR A 62 -15.76 6.98 -15.40
CA THR A 62 -15.07 6.21 -16.43
C THR A 62 -14.15 5.19 -15.76
N GLU A 63 -14.51 3.92 -15.86
CA GLU A 63 -13.62 2.81 -15.49
C GLU A 63 -12.45 2.77 -16.47
N ARG A 64 -11.23 2.83 -15.94
CA ARG A 64 -10.01 2.64 -16.72
C ARG A 64 -9.38 1.31 -16.37
N LEU A 65 -8.93 0.59 -17.39
CA LEU A 65 -8.05 -0.55 -17.19
C LEU A 65 -6.73 -0.07 -16.61
N ILE A 66 -6.19 -0.80 -15.63
CA ILE A 66 -4.83 -0.60 -15.19
C ILE A 66 -3.92 -1.23 -16.25
N PRO A 67 -3.02 -0.46 -16.86
CA PRO A 67 -2.10 -1.03 -17.85
C PRO A 67 -1.18 -2.06 -17.18
N PHE A 68 -1.15 -3.26 -17.75
CA PHE A 68 -0.27 -4.33 -17.31
C PHE A 68 0.91 -4.47 -18.27
N ASP A 69 2.12 -4.44 -17.73
CA ASP A 69 3.32 -4.70 -18.52
C ASP A 69 3.80 -6.14 -18.33
N THR A 70 3.95 -6.84 -19.43
CA THR A 70 4.33 -8.25 -19.46
C THR A 70 5.83 -8.52 -19.26
N ILE A 71 6.64 -7.50 -19.02
CA ILE A 71 8.03 -7.67 -18.57
C ILE A 71 8.06 -7.68 -17.05
N PRO A 72 8.44 -8.78 -16.40
CA PRO A 72 8.43 -8.87 -14.94
C PRO A 72 9.55 -8.05 -14.30
N ARG A 73 9.35 -7.67 -13.05
CA ARG A 73 10.43 -7.26 -12.16
C ARG A 73 10.96 -8.48 -11.41
N SER A 74 12.23 -8.83 -11.60
CA SER A 74 12.88 -9.94 -10.91
C SER A 74 13.74 -9.42 -9.75
N ILE A 75 13.59 -10.03 -8.57
CA ILE A 75 14.34 -9.74 -7.34
C ILE A 75 14.97 -11.05 -6.87
N PRO A 76 16.28 -11.10 -6.57
CA PRO A 76 16.90 -12.32 -6.06
C PRO A 76 16.39 -12.63 -4.63
N ALA A 77 16.27 -13.90 -4.29
CA ALA A 77 15.75 -14.34 -2.99
C ALA A 77 16.58 -13.82 -1.80
N SER A 78 17.90 -13.67 -1.97
CA SER A 78 18.78 -13.06 -0.97
C SER A 78 18.42 -11.62 -0.64
N GLU A 79 18.11 -10.83 -1.66
CA GLU A 79 17.68 -9.45 -1.51
C GLU A 79 16.25 -9.36 -0.94
N TRP A 80 15.34 -10.22 -1.43
CA TRP A 80 13.98 -10.30 -0.92
C TRP A 80 13.93 -10.56 0.60
N ARG A 81 14.79 -11.46 1.11
CA ARG A 81 14.87 -11.74 2.55
C ARG A 81 15.18 -10.49 3.40
N VAL A 82 15.92 -9.53 2.86
CA VAL A 82 16.19 -8.25 3.55
C VAL A 82 14.92 -7.38 3.56
N VAL A 83 14.25 -7.27 2.41
CA VAL A 83 12.99 -6.53 2.27
C VAL A 83 11.92 -7.11 3.21
N GLU A 84 11.73 -8.43 3.19
CA GLU A 84 10.76 -9.14 4.04
C GLU A 84 10.99 -8.87 5.53
N ARG A 85 12.22 -9.10 6.02
CA ARG A 85 12.55 -8.84 7.43
C ARG A 85 12.36 -7.38 7.82
N GLY A 86 12.77 -6.46 6.95
CA GLY A 86 12.62 -5.03 7.21
C GLY A 86 11.15 -4.59 7.25
N CYS A 87 10.30 -5.12 6.37
CA CYS A 87 8.86 -4.87 6.40
C CYS A 87 8.21 -5.46 7.66
N ILE A 88 8.57 -6.68 8.06
CA ILE A 88 8.08 -7.31 9.29
C ILE A 88 8.49 -6.49 10.52
N GLN A 89 9.75 -6.10 10.65
CA GLN A 89 10.26 -5.26 11.74
C GLN A 89 9.47 -3.95 11.82
N ARG A 90 9.30 -3.29 10.70
CA ARG A 90 8.62 -2.00 10.60
C ARG A 90 7.17 -2.07 11.05
N VAL A 91 6.40 -3.02 10.51
CA VAL A 91 4.98 -3.17 10.84
C VAL A 91 4.77 -3.60 12.29
N LYS A 92 5.67 -4.40 12.86
CA LYS A 92 5.64 -4.70 14.30
C LYS A 92 5.82 -3.42 15.14
N ALA A 93 6.80 -2.57 14.81
CA ALA A 93 7.00 -1.31 15.52
C ALA A 93 5.80 -0.36 15.39
N LEU A 94 5.17 -0.30 14.22
CA LEU A 94 3.96 0.50 13.98
C LEU A 94 2.75 -0.02 14.77
N ASN A 95 2.56 -1.34 14.91
CA ASN A 95 1.52 -1.90 15.75
C ASN A 95 1.76 -1.59 17.24
N LEU A 96 3.02 -1.72 17.72
CA LEU A 96 3.38 -1.35 19.09
C LEU A 96 3.20 0.16 19.35
N PHE A 97 3.51 1.00 18.35
CA PHE A 97 3.23 2.44 18.42
C PHE A 97 1.72 2.72 18.58
N LEU A 98 0.88 2.08 17.79
CA LEU A 98 -0.58 2.25 17.87
C LEU A 98 -1.11 1.76 19.23
N THR A 99 -0.64 0.64 19.74
CA THR A 99 -0.99 0.15 21.07
C THR A 99 -0.57 1.16 22.15
N ASP A 100 0.68 1.62 22.11
CA ASP A 100 1.18 2.61 23.07
C ASP A 100 0.43 3.95 22.98
N LEU A 101 0.10 4.40 21.76
CA LEU A 101 -0.60 5.64 21.52
C LEU A 101 -1.98 5.68 22.19
N TYR A 102 -2.73 4.58 22.10
CA TYR A 102 -4.09 4.49 22.66
C TYR A 102 -4.12 4.05 24.13
N HIS A 103 -2.96 3.76 24.74
CA HIS A 103 -2.83 3.37 26.15
C HIS A 103 -1.87 4.28 26.91
N ASP A 104 -0.62 3.87 27.07
CA ASP A 104 0.34 4.51 27.98
C ASP A 104 1.00 5.77 27.41
N GLN A 105 1.05 5.94 26.10
CA GLN A 105 1.69 7.07 25.40
C GLN A 105 3.17 7.26 25.79
N ARG A 106 3.90 6.15 25.97
CA ARG A 106 5.30 6.16 26.44
C ARG A 106 6.22 6.89 25.47
N ILE A 107 6.04 6.74 24.16
CA ILE A 107 6.87 7.40 23.15
C ILE A 107 6.68 8.92 23.17
N ILE A 108 5.46 9.39 23.46
CA ILE A 108 5.15 10.81 23.64
C ILE A 108 5.81 11.32 24.93
N LYS A 109 5.65 10.59 26.05
CA LYS A 109 6.26 10.92 27.34
C LYS A 109 7.78 10.94 27.28
N ALA A 110 8.38 10.12 26.42
CA ALA A 110 9.81 10.11 26.14
C ALA A 110 10.28 11.29 25.26
N GLY A 111 9.35 12.10 24.73
CA GLY A 111 9.67 13.25 23.88
C GLY A 111 10.16 12.90 22.47
N ILE A 112 9.98 11.66 22.04
CA ILE A 112 10.41 11.21 20.69
C ILE A 112 9.46 11.76 19.63
N ILE A 113 8.14 11.69 19.88
CA ILE A 113 7.11 12.25 19.01
C ILE A 113 6.38 13.37 19.77
N PRO A 114 6.22 14.57 19.19
CA PRO A 114 5.46 15.64 19.80
C PRO A 114 3.98 15.23 19.98
N ALA A 115 3.42 15.44 21.18
CA ALA A 115 2.04 15.09 21.51
C ALA A 115 1.03 15.71 20.55
N GLU A 116 1.20 16.98 20.22
CA GLU A 116 0.31 17.70 19.29
C GLU A 116 0.26 17.10 17.88
N GLN A 117 1.34 16.47 17.43
CA GLN A 117 1.43 15.88 16.09
C GLN A 117 0.59 14.61 15.97
N VAL A 118 0.35 13.94 17.07
CA VAL A 118 -0.36 12.67 17.14
C VAL A 118 -1.76 12.84 17.74
N LEU A 119 -1.88 13.50 18.88
CA LEU A 119 -3.16 13.63 19.59
C LEU A 119 -4.10 14.67 18.94
N ALA A 120 -3.58 15.66 18.22
CA ALA A 120 -4.35 16.61 17.43
C ALA A 120 -4.52 16.17 15.96
N ASN A 121 -4.05 14.99 15.60
CA ASN A 121 -4.22 14.43 14.25
C ASN A 121 -5.69 14.06 14.01
N GLU A 122 -6.25 14.43 12.87
CA GLU A 122 -7.64 14.13 12.51
C GLU A 122 -7.93 12.63 12.45
N GLN A 123 -6.89 11.81 12.24
CA GLN A 123 -7.00 10.35 12.25
C GLN A 123 -6.93 9.73 13.65
N TYR A 124 -6.60 10.53 14.69
CA TYR A 124 -6.63 10.05 16.07
C TYR A 124 -8.07 9.85 16.53
N GLN A 125 -8.39 8.64 16.95
CA GLN A 125 -9.75 8.29 17.36
C GLN A 125 -9.85 8.12 18.87
N LEU A 126 -10.39 9.13 19.54
CA LEU A 126 -10.55 9.13 21.00
C LEU A 126 -11.34 7.90 21.51
N ALA A 127 -12.26 7.39 20.70
CA ALA A 127 -13.03 6.19 21.01
C ALA A 127 -12.21 4.92 21.22
N MET A 128 -10.95 4.92 20.74
CA MET A 128 -10.02 3.80 20.89
C MET A 128 -9.18 3.86 22.16
N GLN A 129 -9.18 4.99 22.86
CA GLN A 129 -8.35 5.16 24.07
C GLN A 129 -8.74 4.15 25.16
N GLY A 130 -7.76 3.40 25.63
CA GLY A 130 -7.92 2.36 26.65
C GLY A 130 -8.70 1.12 26.18
N LEU A 131 -8.89 0.91 24.89
CA LEU A 131 -9.54 -0.28 24.36
C LEU A 131 -8.49 -1.36 24.06
N ASP A 132 -8.57 -2.47 24.81
CA ASP A 132 -7.71 -3.63 24.60
C ASP A 132 -8.17 -4.41 23.34
N LEU A 133 -7.27 -4.59 22.39
CA LEU A 133 -7.50 -5.38 21.20
C LEU A 133 -6.89 -6.78 21.35
N HIS A 134 -7.52 -7.76 20.76
CA HIS A 134 -6.97 -9.13 20.77
C HIS A 134 -5.56 -9.12 20.13
N ARG A 135 -4.56 -9.64 20.86
CA ARG A 135 -3.13 -9.66 20.48
C ARG A 135 -2.46 -8.29 20.31
N ASP A 136 -3.09 -7.20 20.71
CA ASP A 136 -2.57 -5.82 20.54
C ASP A 136 -2.24 -5.47 19.08
N ILE A 137 -2.99 -6.04 18.12
CA ILE A 137 -2.80 -5.79 16.69
C ILE A 137 -3.87 -4.81 16.21
N TYR A 138 -3.43 -3.64 15.75
CA TYR A 138 -4.27 -2.63 15.13
C TYR A 138 -4.30 -2.77 13.60
N SER A 139 -3.14 -2.96 12.98
CA SER A 139 -3.02 -3.15 11.54
C SER A 139 -2.71 -4.60 11.21
N HIS A 140 -3.73 -5.34 10.79
CA HIS A 140 -3.63 -6.74 10.36
C HIS A 140 -3.12 -6.86 8.94
N ILE A 141 -3.44 -5.88 8.09
CA ILE A 141 -3.01 -5.80 6.69
C ILE A 141 -2.32 -4.45 6.49
N SER A 142 -1.04 -4.48 6.13
CA SER A 142 -0.25 -3.27 5.88
C SER A 142 0.41 -3.35 4.51
N GLY A 143 0.45 -2.22 3.80
CA GLY A 143 1.22 -2.05 2.57
C GLY A 143 2.39 -1.11 2.82
N VAL A 144 3.61 -1.54 2.56
CA VAL A 144 4.82 -0.73 2.73
C VAL A 144 5.34 -0.33 1.36
N ASP A 145 5.30 0.95 1.02
CA ASP A 145 5.79 1.42 -0.27
C ASP A 145 7.30 1.59 -0.23
N LEU A 146 7.99 0.85 -1.09
CA LEU A 146 9.44 0.84 -1.21
C LEU A 146 9.88 1.45 -2.54
N VAL A 147 10.93 2.23 -2.48
CA VAL A 147 11.65 2.72 -3.66
C VAL A 147 13.11 2.29 -3.58
N ARG A 148 13.73 2.11 -4.73
CA ARG A 148 15.15 1.81 -4.83
C ARG A 148 15.86 3.01 -5.41
N ASP A 149 16.87 3.52 -4.72
CA ASP A 149 17.64 4.68 -5.19
C ASP A 149 18.79 4.26 -6.13
N GLY A 150 19.44 5.24 -6.73
CA GLY A 150 20.48 5.05 -7.72
C GLY A 150 21.69 4.19 -7.29
N ASP A 151 21.94 4.10 -5.99
CA ASP A 151 22.98 3.23 -5.40
C ASP A 151 22.52 1.78 -5.20
N GLY A 152 21.23 1.49 -5.46
CA GLY A 152 20.63 0.17 -5.28
C GLY A 152 20.05 -0.07 -3.89
N THR A 153 20.07 0.92 -2.99
CA THR A 153 19.51 0.81 -1.64
C THR A 153 17.98 0.96 -1.67
N TYR A 154 17.29 0.10 -0.92
CA TYR A 154 15.85 0.23 -0.69
C TYR A 154 15.55 1.21 0.43
N TYR A 155 14.60 2.12 0.16
CA TYR A 155 14.04 3.05 1.12
C TYR A 155 12.54 2.86 1.23
N VAL A 156 12.00 3.01 2.43
CA VAL A 156 10.55 3.10 2.63
C VAL A 156 10.10 4.51 2.23
N LEU A 157 9.09 4.59 1.37
CA LEU A 157 8.51 5.85 0.91
C LEU A 157 7.30 6.28 1.74
N GLU A 158 6.44 5.33 2.08
CA GLU A 158 5.27 5.52 2.94
C GLU A 158 4.76 4.19 3.51
N ASP A 159 3.96 4.27 4.58
CA ASP A 159 3.25 3.15 5.18
C ASP A 159 1.74 3.32 4.96
N ASN A 160 1.07 2.23 4.59
CA ASN A 160 -0.37 2.20 4.38
C ASN A 160 -0.98 1.18 5.36
N LEU A 161 -1.64 1.68 6.42
CA LEU A 161 -2.15 0.85 7.53
C LEU A 161 -3.68 0.90 7.69
N ARG A 162 -4.39 1.78 6.98
CA ARG A 162 -5.86 1.85 7.03
C ARG A 162 -6.50 0.79 6.14
N THR A 163 -6.44 0.99 4.84
CA THR A 163 -7.06 0.13 3.83
C THR A 163 -6.13 -0.05 2.63
N PRO A 164 -4.94 -0.68 2.81
CA PRO A 164 -4.00 -0.87 1.70
C PRO A 164 -4.66 -1.64 0.56
N SER A 165 -4.41 -1.20 -0.68
CA SER A 165 -4.95 -1.79 -1.90
C SER A 165 -3.83 -2.17 -2.87
N GLY A 166 -4.15 -3.07 -3.81
CA GLY A 166 -3.26 -3.48 -4.88
C GLY A 166 -2.87 -4.95 -4.87
N VAL A 167 -3.28 -5.71 -3.87
CA VAL A 167 -2.99 -7.16 -3.76
C VAL A 167 -3.66 -7.95 -4.87
N SER A 168 -4.88 -7.57 -5.26
CA SER A 168 -5.59 -8.21 -6.36
C SER A 168 -4.83 -8.09 -7.67
N TYR A 169 -4.22 -6.93 -7.93
CA TYR A 169 -3.41 -6.70 -9.12
C TYR A 169 -2.14 -7.55 -9.10
N MET A 170 -1.43 -7.61 -7.97
CA MET A 170 -0.27 -8.50 -7.78
C MET A 170 -0.60 -9.95 -8.13
N LEU A 171 -1.75 -10.46 -7.66
CA LEU A 171 -2.17 -11.84 -7.90
C LEU A 171 -2.63 -12.07 -9.34
N GLU A 172 -3.36 -11.12 -9.92
CA GLU A 172 -3.82 -11.21 -11.31
C GLU A 172 -2.66 -11.05 -12.30
N ASP A 173 -1.70 -10.15 -12.03
CA ASP A 173 -0.47 -10.03 -12.83
C ASP A 173 0.26 -11.38 -12.89
N ARG A 174 0.43 -12.09 -11.76
CA ARG A 174 1.02 -13.42 -11.70
C ARG A 174 0.22 -14.46 -12.50
N LYS A 175 -1.11 -14.49 -12.34
CA LYS A 175 -1.98 -15.41 -13.09
C LYS A 175 -1.84 -15.17 -14.60
N MET A 176 -1.79 -13.90 -15.04
CA MET A 176 -1.60 -13.54 -16.44
C MET A 176 -0.23 -13.97 -16.96
N MET A 177 0.83 -13.72 -16.21
CA MET A 177 2.17 -14.15 -16.59
C MET A 177 2.27 -15.67 -16.72
N MET A 178 1.73 -16.44 -15.77
CA MET A 178 1.71 -17.91 -15.84
C MET A 178 0.91 -18.41 -17.06
N ARG A 179 -0.15 -17.73 -17.45
CA ARG A 179 -0.98 -18.09 -18.60
C ARG A 179 -0.32 -17.76 -19.92
N LEU A 180 0.31 -16.58 -20.01
CA LEU A 180 0.88 -16.06 -21.25
C LEU A 180 2.28 -16.60 -21.52
N PHE A 181 3.05 -16.88 -20.46
CA PHE A 181 4.48 -17.23 -20.54
C PHE A 181 4.82 -18.45 -19.65
N PRO A 182 4.09 -19.58 -19.78
CA PRO A 182 4.32 -20.76 -18.96
C PRO A 182 5.74 -21.30 -19.08
N GLU A 183 6.40 -21.10 -20.22
CA GLU A 183 7.79 -21.49 -20.49
C GLU A 183 8.78 -20.79 -19.53
N LEU A 184 8.53 -19.53 -19.14
CA LEU A 184 9.38 -18.82 -18.20
C LEU A 184 9.30 -19.40 -16.78
N PHE A 185 8.11 -19.84 -16.37
CA PHE A 185 7.91 -20.50 -15.07
C PHE A 185 8.48 -21.92 -15.05
N ALA A 186 8.60 -22.56 -16.20
CA ALA A 186 9.30 -23.86 -16.33
C ALA A 186 10.81 -23.71 -16.31
N ALA A 187 11.36 -22.59 -16.78
CA ALA A 187 12.78 -22.34 -16.91
C ALA A 187 13.45 -21.87 -15.61
N GLN A 188 12.71 -21.26 -14.69
CA GLN A 188 13.27 -20.71 -13.45
C GLN A 188 12.31 -20.87 -12.27
N ARG A 189 12.86 -20.97 -11.07
CA ARG A 189 12.09 -21.09 -9.84
C ARG A 189 11.68 -19.72 -9.35
N ILE A 190 10.39 -19.41 -9.51
CA ILE A 190 9.75 -18.19 -9.04
C ILE A 190 8.93 -18.54 -7.80
N ALA A 191 9.14 -17.81 -6.71
CA ALA A 191 8.40 -18.03 -5.47
C ALA A 191 6.88 -17.84 -5.68
N PRO A 192 6.03 -18.78 -5.20
CA PRO A 192 4.59 -18.69 -5.36
C PRO A 192 3.97 -17.63 -4.48
N ILE A 193 2.90 -16.98 -4.96
CA ILE A 193 2.12 -15.96 -4.22
C ILE A 193 0.62 -16.28 -4.16
N ASP A 194 0.17 -17.29 -4.86
CA ASP A 194 -1.24 -17.70 -5.01
C ASP A 194 -1.92 -18.09 -3.70
N HIS A 195 -1.13 -18.43 -2.68
CA HIS A 195 -1.61 -18.76 -1.33
C HIS A 195 -1.94 -17.52 -0.47
N TYR A 196 -1.72 -16.28 -0.96
CA TYR A 196 -2.02 -15.05 -0.21
C TYR A 196 -3.46 -14.98 0.32
N PRO A 197 -4.52 -15.31 -0.43
CA PRO A 197 -5.88 -15.25 0.09
C PRO A 197 -6.10 -16.17 1.30
N ASN A 198 -5.47 -17.33 1.32
CA ASN A 198 -5.51 -18.25 2.46
C ASN A 198 -4.80 -17.65 3.69
N LEU A 199 -3.62 -17.07 3.51
CA LEU A 199 -2.90 -16.36 4.57
C LEU A 199 -3.68 -15.16 5.10
N LEU A 200 -4.35 -14.43 4.24
CA LEU A 200 -5.21 -13.31 4.63
C LEU A 200 -6.39 -13.81 5.47
N LEU A 201 -7.08 -14.86 5.03
CA LEU A 201 -8.19 -15.45 5.79
C LEU A 201 -7.72 -15.97 7.16
N ASP A 202 -6.58 -16.65 7.23
CA ASP A 202 -5.98 -17.13 8.48
C ASP A 202 -5.63 -15.96 9.41
N THR A 203 -5.09 -14.88 8.85
CA THR A 203 -4.79 -13.64 9.59
C THR A 203 -6.06 -13.03 10.18
N LEU A 204 -7.11 -12.88 9.36
CA LEU A 204 -8.41 -12.35 9.80
C LEU A 204 -9.06 -13.22 10.87
N LYS A 205 -9.06 -14.55 10.69
CA LYS A 205 -9.57 -15.48 11.71
C LYS A 205 -8.78 -15.39 13.01
N SER A 206 -7.46 -15.25 12.93
CA SER A 206 -6.60 -15.12 14.12
C SER A 206 -6.78 -13.82 14.90
N ALA A 207 -7.43 -12.82 14.31
CA ALA A 207 -7.77 -11.55 14.96
C ALA A 207 -8.90 -11.69 16.00
N SER A 208 -9.68 -12.77 15.92
CA SER A 208 -10.73 -13.11 16.88
C SER A 208 -10.23 -14.13 17.90
N PRO A 209 -10.70 -14.10 19.16
CA PRO A 209 -10.43 -15.13 20.14
C PRO A 209 -11.22 -16.44 19.90
N LEU A 210 -12.18 -16.44 18.97
CA LEU A 210 -13.00 -17.60 18.64
C LEU A 210 -12.23 -18.61 17.76
N ASP A 211 -12.50 -19.89 17.92
CA ASP A 211 -11.82 -20.94 17.15
C ASP A 211 -12.18 -20.92 15.65
N ASN A 212 -13.43 -20.59 15.31
CA ASN A 212 -13.89 -20.52 13.92
C ASN A 212 -14.80 -19.32 13.71
N PRO A 213 -14.24 -18.09 13.72
CA PRO A 213 -15.03 -16.88 13.56
C PRO A 213 -15.60 -16.73 12.15
N SER A 214 -16.78 -16.16 12.06
CA SER A 214 -17.39 -15.72 10.81
C SER A 214 -16.71 -14.45 10.31
N VAL A 215 -16.17 -14.48 9.09
CA VAL A 215 -15.45 -13.36 8.46
C VAL A 215 -16.25 -12.83 7.29
N VAL A 216 -16.35 -11.50 7.17
CA VAL A 216 -16.94 -10.81 5.99
C VAL A 216 -16.02 -9.70 5.49
N VAL A 217 -16.13 -9.35 4.22
CA VAL A 217 -15.50 -8.14 3.64
C VAL A 217 -16.55 -7.05 3.54
N LEU A 218 -16.37 -5.94 4.27
CA LEU A 218 -17.25 -4.78 4.22
C LEU A 218 -16.75 -3.78 3.18
N THR A 219 -17.54 -3.60 2.12
CA THR A 219 -17.25 -2.68 1.01
C THR A 219 -18.17 -1.45 1.04
N PRO A 220 -17.70 -0.28 0.58
CA PRO A 220 -18.59 0.88 0.30
C PRO A 220 -19.42 0.72 -0.98
N GLY A 221 -19.29 -0.42 -1.68
CA GLY A 221 -20.04 -0.72 -2.89
C GLY A 221 -19.30 -0.37 -4.18
N ARG A 222 -20.01 -0.60 -5.29
CA ARG A 222 -19.48 -0.59 -6.67
C ARG A 222 -18.91 0.76 -7.15
N PHE A 223 -19.20 1.85 -6.49
CA PHE A 223 -18.68 3.18 -6.85
C PHE A 223 -17.30 3.47 -6.25
N ASN A 224 -16.77 2.56 -5.42
CA ASN A 224 -15.44 2.70 -4.89
C ASN A 224 -14.40 2.27 -5.95
N SER A 225 -13.33 3.03 -6.07
CA SER A 225 -12.25 2.76 -7.04
C SER A 225 -11.59 1.38 -6.87
N ALA A 226 -11.58 0.83 -5.66
CA ALA A 226 -11.01 -0.48 -5.34
C ALA A 226 -12.07 -1.60 -5.25
N PHE A 227 -13.30 -1.40 -5.73
CA PHE A 227 -14.37 -2.40 -5.61
C PHE A 227 -14.00 -3.74 -6.25
N PHE A 228 -13.27 -3.73 -7.38
CA PHE A 228 -12.75 -4.96 -7.98
C PHE A 228 -11.96 -5.76 -6.94
N GLU A 229 -11.03 -5.13 -6.21
CA GLU A 229 -10.22 -5.81 -5.19
C GLU A 229 -11.07 -6.34 -4.04
N HIS A 230 -12.08 -5.61 -3.58
CA HIS A 230 -12.96 -6.07 -2.52
C HIS A 230 -13.70 -7.35 -2.90
N ALA A 231 -14.29 -7.37 -4.10
CA ALA A 231 -14.98 -8.54 -4.65
C ALA A 231 -14.01 -9.70 -4.93
N PHE A 232 -12.83 -9.40 -5.47
CA PHE A 232 -11.79 -10.38 -5.73
C PHE A 232 -11.36 -11.09 -4.45
N LEU A 233 -11.00 -10.33 -3.41
CA LEU A 233 -10.52 -10.90 -2.14
C LEU A 233 -11.60 -11.70 -1.42
N ALA A 234 -12.85 -11.21 -1.39
CA ALA A 234 -13.96 -11.95 -0.79
C ALA A 234 -14.16 -13.31 -1.49
N ARG A 235 -14.13 -13.32 -2.82
CA ARG A 235 -14.25 -14.56 -3.61
C ARG A 235 -13.08 -15.51 -3.40
N GLU A 236 -11.84 -15.03 -3.45
CA GLU A 236 -10.65 -15.88 -3.29
C GLU A 236 -10.50 -16.43 -1.85
N MET A 237 -10.98 -15.71 -0.84
CA MET A 237 -11.06 -16.19 0.54
C MET A 237 -12.28 -17.09 0.79
N GLY A 238 -13.29 -17.08 -0.08
CA GLY A 238 -14.55 -17.80 0.12
C GLY A 238 -15.40 -17.23 1.28
N VAL A 239 -15.40 -15.89 1.43
CA VAL A 239 -16.18 -15.17 2.43
C VAL A 239 -17.17 -14.21 1.76
N GLU A 240 -18.21 -13.80 2.52
CA GLU A 240 -19.22 -12.90 2.00
C GLU A 240 -18.67 -11.49 1.81
N LEU A 241 -19.02 -10.88 0.64
CA LEU A 241 -18.87 -9.45 0.39
C LEU A 241 -20.18 -8.76 0.80
N VAL A 242 -20.08 -7.80 1.71
CA VAL A 242 -21.26 -7.11 2.27
C VAL A 242 -21.10 -5.59 2.17
N GLU A 243 -22.22 -4.89 2.01
CA GLU A 243 -22.32 -3.44 2.20
C GLU A 243 -22.92 -3.14 3.59
N GLY A 244 -22.84 -1.88 4.05
CA GLY A 244 -23.38 -1.52 5.36
C GLY A 244 -24.86 -1.87 5.55
N ALA A 245 -25.67 -1.80 4.48
CA ALA A 245 -27.08 -2.16 4.50
C ALA A 245 -27.34 -3.66 4.73
N ASP A 246 -26.37 -4.53 4.46
CA ASP A 246 -26.48 -5.97 4.68
C ASP A 246 -26.21 -6.34 6.15
N LEU A 247 -25.62 -5.44 6.91
CA LEU A 247 -25.30 -5.62 8.31
C LEU A 247 -26.27 -4.87 9.24
N PHE A 248 -26.38 -5.32 10.46
CA PHE A 248 -27.05 -4.59 11.53
C PHE A 248 -26.55 -5.03 12.90
N VAL A 249 -26.70 -4.16 13.90
CA VAL A 249 -26.33 -4.42 15.28
C VAL A 249 -27.59 -4.71 16.09
N ARG A 250 -27.55 -5.74 16.91
CA ARG A 250 -28.56 -6.10 17.90
C ARG A 250 -27.88 -6.67 19.15
N ASP A 251 -28.21 -6.14 20.31
CA ASP A 251 -27.65 -6.55 21.60
C ASP A 251 -26.11 -6.52 21.58
N ASP A 252 -25.55 -5.40 21.05
CA ASP A 252 -24.12 -5.16 20.87
C ASP A 252 -23.38 -6.25 20.06
N ARG A 253 -24.06 -6.96 19.17
CA ARG A 253 -23.50 -7.96 18.25
C ARG A 253 -23.87 -7.60 16.82
N VAL A 254 -22.93 -7.90 15.91
CA VAL A 254 -23.14 -7.67 14.48
C VAL A 254 -23.74 -8.91 13.83
N PHE A 255 -24.74 -8.68 12.99
CA PHE A 255 -25.39 -9.72 12.20
C PHE A 255 -25.44 -9.33 10.73
N MET A 256 -25.25 -10.30 9.86
CA MET A 256 -25.52 -10.20 8.44
C MET A 256 -26.96 -10.70 8.13
N ARG A 257 -27.65 -9.96 7.23
CA ARG A 257 -28.97 -10.39 6.71
C ARG A 257 -28.77 -11.50 5.68
N THR A 258 -29.44 -12.63 5.89
CA THR A 258 -29.43 -13.73 4.91
C THR A 258 -30.86 -14.21 4.67
N THR A 259 -31.09 -14.99 3.62
CA THR A 259 -32.38 -15.61 3.31
C THR A 259 -32.84 -16.57 4.39
N ASP A 260 -31.90 -17.16 5.14
CA ASP A 260 -32.17 -18.11 6.23
C ASP A 260 -32.28 -17.41 7.61
N GLY A 261 -32.26 -16.08 7.62
CA GLY A 261 -32.30 -15.25 8.82
C GLY A 261 -30.95 -14.64 9.18
N PRO A 262 -30.86 -13.95 10.32
CA PRO A 262 -29.64 -13.30 10.77
C PRO A 262 -28.49 -14.30 11.05
N LYS A 263 -27.31 -14.04 10.49
CA LYS A 263 -26.07 -14.77 10.75
C LYS A 263 -25.08 -13.86 11.50
N ALA A 264 -24.54 -14.31 12.61
CA ALA A 264 -23.56 -13.55 13.38
C ALA A 264 -22.28 -13.30 12.56
N VAL A 265 -21.67 -12.12 12.75
CA VAL A 265 -20.41 -11.71 12.13
C VAL A 265 -19.41 -11.39 13.23
N ASP A 266 -18.28 -12.10 13.24
CA ASP A 266 -17.27 -11.98 14.28
C ASP A 266 -16.06 -11.13 13.86
N VAL A 267 -15.73 -11.13 12.56
CA VAL A 267 -14.61 -10.37 11.98
C VAL A 267 -15.07 -9.66 10.72
N ILE A 268 -14.82 -8.37 10.66
CA ILE A 268 -15.08 -7.53 9.49
C ILE A 268 -13.75 -7.06 8.91
N TYR A 269 -13.39 -7.56 7.72
CA TYR A 269 -12.35 -6.94 6.91
C TYR A 269 -12.93 -5.71 6.23
N ARG A 270 -12.71 -4.56 6.82
CA ARG A 270 -13.29 -3.30 6.35
C ARG A 270 -12.49 -2.69 5.20
N ARG A 271 -13.23 -2.19 4.21
CA ARG A 271 -12.69 -1.39 3.10
C ARG A 271 -13.27 0.02 3.10
N LEU A 272 -13.63 0.49 4.28
CA LEU A 272 -14.16 1.83 4.59
C LEU A 272 -13.22 2.58 5.52
N ASP A 273 -13.09 3.89 5.33
CA ASP A 273 -12.42 4.76 6.29
C ASP A 273 -13.24 4.90 7.58
N ASP A 274 -12.55 5.22 8.69
CA ASP A 274 -13.14 5.35 10.03
C ASP A 274 -14.37 6.25 10.04
N ALA A 275 -14.29 7.38 9.35
CA ALA A 275 -15.39 8.37 9.30
C ALA A 275 -16.72 7.79 8.78
N PHE A 276 -16.69 6.71 8.01
CA PHE A 276 -17.87 6.13 7.38
C PHE A 276 -18.37 4.84 8.04
N LEU A 277 -17.65 4.31 9.05
CA LEU A 277 -17.95 3.00 9.63
C LEU A 277 -19.24 2.98 10.45
N ASP A 278 -19.52 4.02 11.22
CA ASP A 278 -20.69 4.08 12.10
C ASP A 278 -21.26 5.51 12.12
N PRO A 279 -22.46 5.74 11.55
CA PRO A 279 -23.07 7.07 11.55
C PRO A 279 -23.47 7.58 12.92
N LEU A 280 -23.58 6.71 13.94
CA LEU A 280 -23.89 7.14 15.31
C LEU A 280 -22.64 7.63 16.07
N ALA A 281 -21.45 7.33 15.55
CA ALA A 281 -20.18 7.64 16.25
C ALA A 281 -19.29 8.63 15.49
N PHE A 282 -19.35 8.63 14.15
CA PHE A 282 -18.46 9.40 13.28
C PHE A 282 -19.25 10.37 12.41
N ASN A 283 -19.30 10.15 11.10
CA ASN A 283 -20.05 11.01 10.19
C ASN A 283 -21.54 10.62 10.17
N PRO A 284 -22.45 11.46 10.73
CA PRO A 284 -23.89 11.15 10.80
C PRO A 284 -24.57 11.03 9.43
N ASP A 285 -23.96 11.59 8.38
CA ASP A 285 -24.47 11.52 7.01
C ASP A 285 -23.99 10.26 6.26
N SER A 286 -23.20 9.38 6.91
CA SER A 286 -22.72 8.18 6.29
C SER A 286 -23.82 7.17 6.04
N MET A 287 -24.03 6.81 4.78
CA MET A 287 -24.91 5.72 4.33
C MET A 287 -24.15 4.40 4.06
N LEU A 288 -22.83 4.38 4.32
CA LEU A 288 -21.94 3.26 3.95
C LEU A 288 -21.65 2.34 5.12
N GLY A 289 -21.82 2.84 6.34
CA GLY A 289 -21.48 2.13 7.57
C GLY A 289 -22.65 1.39 8.22
N VAL A 290 -22.41 0.92 9.43
CA VAL A 290 -23.36 0.12 10.21
C VAL A 290 -23.67 0.85 11.51
N PRO A 291 -24.92 1.34 11.74
CA PRO A 291 -25.28 2.01 12.98
C PRO A 291 -25.05 1.11 14.20
N GLY A 292 -24.30 1.62 15.19
CA GLY A 292 -23.97 0.90 16.43
C GLY A 292 -22.76 -0.02 16.34
N LEU A 293 -22.06 -0.03 15.20
CA LEU A 293 -20.86 -0.89 15.01
C LEU A 293 -19.78 -0.60 16.04
N LEU A 294 -19.53 0.69 16.37
CA LEU A 294 -18.53 1.06 17.37
C LEU A 294 -18.88 0.50 18.76
N ALA A 295 -20.16 0.48 19.15
CA ALA A 295 -20.58 -0.09 20.42
C ALA A 295 -20.29 -1.60 20.47
N ALA A 296 -20.66 -2.35 19.43
CA ALA A 296 -20.36 -3.79 19.32
C ALA A 296 -18.85 -4.05 19.34
N TYR A 297 -18.06 -3.23 18.67
CA TYR A 297 -16.61 -3.31 18.66
C TYR A 297 -15.98 -3.06 20.04
N ARG A 298 -16.42 -2.01 20.73
CA ARG A 298 -15.95 -1.70 22.09
C ARG A 298 -16.33 -2.76 23.13
N CYS A 299 -17.45 -3.45 22.92
CA CYS A 299 -17.85 -4.61 23.74
C CYS A 299 -17.04 -5.89 23.44
N GLY A 300 -16.13 -5.85 22.44
CA GLY A 300 -15.34 -7.02 22.03
C GLY A 300 -16.14 -8.10 21.31
N ASN A 301 -17.35 -7.76 20.81
CA ASN A 301 -18.26 -8.71 20.15
C ASN A 301 -18.03 -8.82 18.64
N VAL A 302 -17.18 -7.97 18.07
CA VAL A 302 -16.74 -8.01 16.67
C VAL A 302 -15.32 -7.47 16.58
N VAL A 303 -14.55 -7.99 15.63
CA VAL A 303 -13.22 -7.48 15.31
C VAL A 303 -13.27 -6.69 14.00
N LEU A 304 -12.61 -5.54 13.97
CA LEU A 304 -12.39 -4.76 12.74
C LEU A 304 -10.93 -4.90 12.29
N ALA A 305 -10.70 -5.38 11.11
CA ALA A 305 -9.40 -5.45 10.48
C ALA A 305 -9.37 -4.49 9.25
N ASN A 306 -8.53 -3.43 9.24
CA ASN A 306 -7.70 -2.95 10.32
C ASN A 306 -8.55 -2.18 11.36
N ALA A 307 -8.01 -2.05 12.56
CA ALA A 307 -8.69 -1.36 13.66
C ALA A 307 -8.99 0.12 13.32
N ILE A 308 -9.95 0.69 14.03
CA ILE A 308 -10.21 2.14 14.02
C ILE A 308 -8.97 2.87 14.56
N GLY A 309 -8.65 4.04 14.01
CA GLY A 309 -7.55 4.88 14.48
C GLY A 309 -6.16 4.53 13.94
N THR A 310 -6.02 3.53 13.07
CA THR A 310 -4.74 3.20 12.41
C THR A 310 -4.24 4.31 11.49
N GLY A 311 -5.11 5.23 11.07
CA GLY A 311 -4.78 6.33 10.18
C GLY A 311 -3.72 7.30 10.72
N VAL A 312 -3.49 7.35 12.03
CA VAL A 312 -2.38 8.12 12.60
C VAL A 312 -1.04 7.59 12.13
N ALA A 313 -0.90 6.27 12.00
CA ALA A 313 0.33 5.65 11.52
C ALA A 313 0.51 5.72 9.99
N ASP A 314 -0.56 6.01 9.23
CA ASP A 314 -0.53 6.33 7.80
C ASP A 314 -0.05 7.76 7.53
N ASP A 315 -0.13 8.66 8.52
CA ASP A 315 0.12 10.08 8.33
C ASP A 315 1.60 10.33 8.03
N LYS A 316 1.84 11.05 6.93
CA LYS A 316 3.20 11.37 6.47
C LYS A 316 3.99 12.25 7.45
N SER A 317 3.32 12.90 8.41
CA SER A 317 4.00 13.63 9.48
C SER A 317 4.52 12.71 10.58
N VAL A 318 3.93 11.52 10.73
CA VAL A 318 4.36 10.48 11.69
C VAL A 318 5.44 9.57 11.09
N TYR A 319 5.39 9.36 9.79
CA TYR A 319 6.35 8.54 9.05
C TYR A 319 7.84 8.81 9.39
N PRO A 320 8.34 10.07 9.56
CA PRO A 320 9.75 10.31 9.89
C PRO A 320 10.23 9.64 11.18
N PHE A 321 9.33 9.34 12.11
CA PHE A 321 9.65 8.77 13.41
C PHE A 321 9.66 7.24 13.45
N VAL A 322 9.36 6.56 12.33
CA VAL A 322 9.24 5.08 12.34
C VAL A 322 10.58 4.40 12.64
N THR A 323 11.71 4.98 12.24
CA THR A 323 13.04 4.48 12.59
C THR A 323 13.30 4.57 14.10
N GLU A 324 12.86 5.64 14.75
CA GLU A 324 12.91 5.80 16.21
C GLU A 324 11.91 4.87 16.91
N MET A 325 10.74 4.63 16.34
CA MET A 325 9.80 3.63 16.86
C MET A 325 10.41 2.22 16.89
N ILE A 326 11.15 1.82 15.83
CA ILE A 326 11.84 0.54 15.79
C ILE A 326 12.85 0.43 16.94
N ARG A 327 13.67 1.46 17.15
CA ARG A 327 14.63 1.50 18.27
C ARG A 327 13.94 1.48 19.62
N PHE A 328 12.87 2.27 19.76
CA PHE A 328 12.17 2.47 21.05
C PHE A 328 11.39 1.22 21.49
N TYR A 329 10.68 0.57 20.57
CA TYR A 329 9.80 -0.56 20.92
C TYR A 329 10.45 -1.92 20.76
N LEU A 330 11.39 -2.07 19.83
CA LEU A 330 12.00 -3.37 19.51
C LEU A 330 13.44 -3.48 20.04
N ASP A 331 14.07 -2.37 20.42
CA ASP A 331 15.51 -2.30 20.78
C ASP A 331 16.40 -2.86 19.62
N GLU A 332 16.00 -2.51 18.39
CA GLU A 332 16.66 -2.97 17.16
C GLU A 332 17.05 -1.79 16.27
N GLU A 333 18.07 -1.98 15.42
CA GLU A 333 18.37 -1.02 14.36
C GLU A 333 17.45 -1.25 13.14
N PRO A 334 16.98 -0.18 12.48
CA PRO A 334 16.15 -0.29 11.30
C PRO A 334 16.86 -1.02 10.16
N ILE A 335 16.26 -2.10 9.65
CA ILE A 335 16.74 -2.83 8.48
C ILE A 335 16.49 -2.03 7.21
N LEU A 336 15.31 -1.42 7.08
CA LEU A 336 14.95 -0.52 5.99
C LEU A 336 14.92 0.92 6.51
N GLN A 337 15.59 1.81 5.79
CA GLN A 337 15.63 3.23 6.14
C GLN A 337 14.45 3.99 5.51
N ASN A 338 14.08 5.09 6.16
CA ASN A 338 13.15 6.05 5.56
C ASN A 338 13.86 6.87 4.48
N VAL A 339 13.09 7.33 3.47
CA VAL A 339 13.54 8.47 2.68
C VAL A 339 13.71 9.67 3.62
N PRO A 340 14.84 10.39 3.57
CA PRO A 340 15.04 11.62 4.35
C PRO A 340 13.85 12.56 4.17
N THR A 341 13.24 13.02 5.28
CA THR A 341 12.00 13.77 5.23
C THR A 341 12.08 15.02 6.09
N PHE A 342 11.84 16.17 5.46
CA PHE A 342 11.76 17.47 6.10
C PHE A 342 10.32 17.74 6.52
N GLN A 343 10.13 18.12 7.78
CA GLN A 343 8.84 18.49 8.32
C GLN A 343 8.67 20.01 8.29
N CYS A 344 7.82 20.53 7.39
CA CYS A 344 7.65 21.98 7.22
C CYS A 344 7.12 22.70 8.50
N ARG A 345 6.60 21.96 9.47
CA ARG A 345 6.21 22.50 10.79
C ARG A 345 7.41 23.01 11.62
N LYS A 346 8.63 22.52 11.35
CA LYS A 346 9.85 22.94 12.01
C LYS A 346 10.46 24.13 11.27
N PRO A 347 10.72 25.29 11.93
CA PRO A 347 11.14 26.50 11.24
C PRO A 347 12.41 26.35 10.40
N ASP A 348 13.40 25.61 10.89
CA ASP A 348 14.66 25.41 10.18
C ASP A 348 14.47 24.54 8.93
N GLU A 349 13.70 23.43 9.07
CA GLU A 349 13.37 22.55 7.95
C GLU A 349 12.47 23.27 6.92
N LEU A 350 11.50 24.08 7.38
CA LEU A 350 10.68 24.92 6.50
C LEU A 350 11.54 25.88 5.65
N SER A 351 12.50 26.54 6.29
CA SER A 351 13.41 27.48 5.60
C SER A 351 14.20 26.76 4.48
N HIS A 352 14.71 25.55 4.81
CA HIS A 352 15.39 24.68 3.84
C HIS A 352 14.46 24.29 2.68
N VAL A 353 13.26 23.84 2.97
CA VAL A 353 12.27 23.41 1.95
C VAL A 353 11.91 24.57 1.03
N LEU A 354 11.59 25.74 1.58
CA LEU A 354 11.24 26.92 0.78
C LEU A 354 12.38 27.38 -0.13
N ALA A 355 13.64 27.21 0.27
CA ALA A 355 14.80 27.56 -0.55
C ALA A 355 15.07 26.55 -1.69
N ASN A 356 14.66 25.28 -1.53
CA ASN A 356 15.05 24.17 -2.41
C ASN A 356 13.86 23.48 -3.10
N LEU A 357 12.69 24.09 -3.17
CA LEU A 357 11.48 23.49 -3.79
C LEU A 357 11.71 22.88 -5.19
N PRO A 358 12.53 23.46 -6.07
CA PRO A 358 12.79 22.86 -7.39
C PRO A 358 13.43 21.47 -7.35
N ASP A 359 14.09 21.09 -6.25
CA ASP A 359 14.81 19.81 -6.10
C ASP A 359 14.07 18.81 -5.21
N LEU A 360 12.92 19.19 -4.65
CA LEU A 360 12.19 18.41 -3.66
C LEU A 360 10.86 17.87 -4.20
N VAL A 361 10.40 16.78 -3.59
CA VAL A 361 9.02 16.31 -3.68
C VAL A 361 8.30 16.75 -2.41
N VAL A 362 7.27 17.59 -2.56
CA VAL A 362 6.45 18.07 -1.41
C VAL A 362 5.11 17.35 -1.41
N LYS A 363 4.68 16.90 -0.24
CA LYS A 363 3.44 16.12 -0.06
C LYS A 363 2.60 16.71 1.08
N GLU A 364 1.29 16.67 0.93
CA GLU A 364 0.38 16.89 2.05
C GLU A 364 0.45 15.72 3.03
N THR A 365 0.45 16.00 4.36
CA THR A 365 0.61 14.99 5.40
C THR A 365 -0.49 13.92 5.38
N GLN A 366 -1.71 14.33 5.07
CA GLN A 366 -2.89 13.45 5.02
C GLN A 366 -3.32 13.08 3.60
N GLY A 367 -2.63 13.60 2.56
CA GLY A 367 -2.91 13.31 1.17
C GLY A 367 -2.64 11.85 0.79
N SER A 368 -3.43 11.30 -0.13
CA SER A 368 -3.27 9.96 -0.69
C SER A 368 -3.35 9.97 -2.22
N GLY A 369 -2.94 8.88 -2.88
CA GLY A 369 -3.07 8.72 -4.33
C GLY A 369 -2.25 9.69 -5.18
N GLY A 370 -1.27 10.40 -4.62
CA GLY A 370 -0.43 11.39 -5.32
C GLY A 370 -1.12 12.71 -5.63
N TYR A 371 -2.32 12.95 -5.10
CA TYR A 371 -2.98 14.26 -5.18
C TYR A 371 -2.35 15.24 -4.19
N GLY A 372 -2.32 16.53 -4.55
CA GLY A 372 -1.73 17.56 -3.68
C GLY A 372 -0.21 17.47 -3.52
N MET A 373 0.50 16.87 -4.49
CA MET A 373 1.95 16.69 -4.47
C MET A 373 2.62 17.63 -5.49
N LEU A 374 3.77 18.18 -5.10
CA LEU A 374 4.70 18.89 -6.00
C LEU A 374 5.90 18.00 -6.27
N VAL A 375 6.20 17.74 -7.53
CA VAL A 375 7.49 17.15 -7.95
C VAL A 375 8.33 18.27 -8.53
N GLY A 376 9.17 18.88 -7.71
CA GLY A 376 9.91 20.11 -8.05
C GLY A 376 10.62 20.08 -9.41
N PRO A 377 11.42 19.02 -9.73
CA PRO A 377 12.11 18.95 -11.01
C PRO A 377 11.20 18.86 -12.25
N ALA A 378 9.95 18.44 -12.07
CA ALA A 378 8.97 18.31 -13.15
C ALA A 378 7.94 19.44 -13.18
N SER A 379 8.04 20.41 -12.26
CA SER A 379 7.06 21.47 -12.07
C SER A 379 7.51 22.79 -12.70
N THR A 380 6.56 23.57 -13.18
CA THR A 380 6.78 24.93 -13.66
C THR A 380 7.07 25.89 -12.51
N THR A 381 7.70 27.02 -12.81
CA THR A 381 7.95 28.09 -11.83
C THR A 381 6.64 28.56 -11.17
N ALA A 382 5.54 28.64 -11.93
CA ALA A 382 4.24 29.07 -11.41
C ALA A 382 3.67 28.07 -10.40
N GLU A 383 3.79 26.76 -10.65
CA GLU A 383 3.38 25.70 -9.72
C GLU A 383 4.23 25.74 -8.45
N ILE A 384 5.54 25.90 -8.57
CA ILE A 384 6.46 26.03 -7.43
C ILE A 384 6.08 27.22 -6.55
N GLU A 385 5.79 28.39 -7.13
CA GLU A 385 5.38 29.57 -6.38
C GLU A 385 3.99 29.39 -5.72
N ALA A 386 3.06 28.74 -6.40
CA ALA A 386 1.76 28.40 -5.81
C ALA A 386 1.91 27.46 -4.59
N PHE A 387 2.76 26.43 -4.68
CA PHE A 387 3.07 25.56 -3.55
C PHE A 387 3.81 26.28 -2.43
N ARG A 388 4.76 27.16 -2.77
CA ARG A 388 5.44 28.03 -1.79
C ARG A 388 4.44 28.83 -0.94
N ALA A 389 3.42 29.40 -1.58
CA ALA A 389 2.37 30.13 -0.88
C ALA A 389 1.53 29.23 0.03
N ARG A 390 1.16 28.03 -0.44
CA ARG A 390 0.40 27.04 0.36
C ARG A 390 1.18 26.56 1.58
N ILE A 391 2.47 26.21 1.41
CA ILE A 391 3.34 25.76 2.51
C ILE A 391 3.49 26.86 3.55
N LYS A 392 3.70 28.12 3.15
CA LYS A 392 3.78 29.25 4.08
C LYS A 392 2.48 29.47 4.85
N ALA A 393 1.33 29.25 4.23
CA ALA A 393 0.01 29.42 4.86
C ALA A 393 -0.30 28.35 5.90
N LYS A 394 0.13 27.09 5.65
CA LYS A 394 -0.13 25.94 6.54
C LYS A 394 1.08 24.99 6.60
N PRO A 395 2.20 25.40 7.21
CA PRO A 395 3.42 24.60 7.15
C PRO A 395 3.27 23.22 7.80
N GLN A 396 2.43 23.08 8.83
CA GLN A 396 2.16 21.80 9.49
C GLN A 396 1.48 20.76 8.59
N ALA A 397 0.87 21.16 7.49
CA ALA A 397 0.18 20.27 6.55
C ALA A 397 1.10 19.66 5.50
N TYR A 398 2.40 19.98 5.51
CA TYR A 398 3.34 19.55 4.47
C TYR A 398 4.60 18.91 5.01
N ILE A 399 5.06 17.90 4.27
CA ILE A 399 6.43 17.35 4.36
C ILE A 399 7.11 17.52 3.00
N ALA A 400 8.44 17.48 3.01
CA ALA A 400 9.22 17.45 1.78
C ALA A 400 10.30 16.37 1.84
N GLN A 401 10.61 15.78 0.69
CA GLN A 401 11.62 14.73 0.54
C GLN A 401 12.55 15.10 -0.63
N PRO A 402 13.83 14.73 -0.60
CA PRO A 402 14.70 14.84 -1.77
C PRO A 402 14.10 14.05 -2.94
N THR A 403 14.26 14.55 -4.15
CA THR A 403 13.91 13.77 -5.33
C THR A 403 14.90 12.62 -5.47
N LEU A 404 14.44 11.38 -5.29
CA LEU A 404 15.25 10.18 -5.45
C LEU A 404 15.47 9.82 -6.91
N CYS A 405 16.56 9.12 -7.19
CA CYS A 405 16.82 8.49 -8.48
C CYS A 405 16.16 7.11 -8.53
N LEU A 406 14.82 7.07 -8.65
CA LEU A 406 14.08 5.82 -8.65
C LEU A 406 14.66 4.82 -9.66
N SER A 407 14.79 3.56 -9.26
CA SER A 407 15.23 2.49 -10.16
C SER A 407 14.34 2.36 -11.39
N THR A 408 14.91 1.81 -12.44
CA THR A 408 14.20 1.56 -13.70
C THR A 408 14.15 0.07 -14.00
N CYS A 409 13.06 -0.35 -14.63
CA CYS A 409 12.88 -1.70 -15.16
C CYS A 409 12.54 -1.62 -16.64
N PRO A 410 13.02 -2.56 -17.48
CA PRO A 410 12.57 -2.66 -18.86
C PRO A 410 11.05 -2.74 -18.92
N THR A 411 10.44 -1.96 -19.80
CA THR A 411 9.00 -1.82 -19.91
C THR A 411 8.61 -1.73 -21.37
N PHE A 412 7.53 -2.40 -21.78
CA PHE A 412 7.00 -2.26 -23.13
C PHE A 412 6.43 -0.85 -23.33
N VAL A 413 6.90 -0.21 -24.37
CA VAL A 413 6.44 1.08 -24.88
C VAL A 413 6.02 0.95 -26.35
N GLU A 414 5.46 2.02 -26.93
CA GLU A 414 5.01 1.98 -28.34
C GLU A 414 6.13 1.55 -29.32
N ASN A 415 7.34 1.99 -29.07
CA ASN A 415 8.50 1.77 -29.96
C ASN A 415 9.47 0.67 -29.43
N GLY A 416 8.97 -0.34 -28.70
CA GLY A 416 9.79 -1.45 -28.23
C GLY A 416 9.88 -1.54 -26.71
N ILE A 417 11.09 -1.69 -26.19
CA ILE A 417 11.35 -1.79 -24.74
C ILE A 417 12.22 -0.61 -24.31
N ALA A 418 11.79 0.10 -23.26
CA ALA A 418 12.52 1.21 -22.71
C ALA A 418 12.51 1.15 -21.15
N PRO A 419 13.53 1.71 -20.48
CA PRO A 419 13.53 1.79 -19.02
C PRO A 419 12.42 2.73 -18.53
N ARG A 420 11.72 2.33 -17.47
CA ARG A 420 10.71 3.13 -16.77
C ARG A 420 10.90 3.01 -15.27
N HIS A 421 10.65 4.12 -14.57
CA HIS A 421 10.73 4.15 -13.11
C HIS A 421 9.68 3.27 -12.47
N ILE A 422 10.05 2.62 -11.37
CA ILE A 422 9.21 1.68 -10.65
C ILE A 422 9.30 1.92 -9.14
N ASP A 423 8.29 1.43 -8.44
CA ASP A 423 8.30 1.21 -7.00
C ASP A 423 7.85 -0.23 -6.66
N LEU A 424 7.73 -0.53 -5.37
CA LEU A 424 7.32 -1.84 -4.88
C LEU A 424 6.44 -1.68 -3.65
N ARG A 425 5.30 -2.36 -3.62
CA ARG A 425 4.45 -2.48 -2.44
C ARG A 425 4.34 -3.94 -1.99
N PRO A 426 5.19 -4.40 -1.05
CA PRO A 426 4.93 -5.61 -0.29
C PRO A 426 3.70 -5.47 0.60
N PHE A 427 3.00 -6.59 0.83
CA PHE A 427 1.88 -6.66 1.75
C PHE A 427 2.24 -7.49 2.97
N VAL A 428 2.10 -6.89 4.16
CA VAL A 428 2.42 -7.52 5.44
C VAL A 428 1.11 -7.93 6.12
N LEU A 429 1.04 -9.18 6.52
CA LEU A 429 -0.09 -9.75 7.26
C LEU A 429 0.33 -9.98 8.71
N SER A 430 -0.35 -9.31 9.65
CA SER A 430 -0.09 -9.37 11.09
C SER A 430 -1.24 -10.11 11.79
N GLY A 431 -0.97 -11.33 12.20
CA GLY A 431 -1.89 -12.19 12.95
C GLY A 431 -1.14 -12.90 14.07
N LYS A 432 -1.38 -14.21 14.24
CA LYS A 432 -0.59 -15.03 15.17
C LYS A 432 0.91 -14.95 14.88
N GLU A 433 1.25 -14.82 13.61
CA GLU A 433 2.59 -14.53 13.11
C GLU A 433 2.50 -13.36 12.14
N THR A 434 3.59 -12.59 12.01
CA THR A 434 3.70 -11.55 10.98
C THR A 434 4.38 -12.14 9.76
N ARG A 435 3.74 -12.05 8.59
CA ARG A 435 4.17 -12.70 7.34
C ARG A 435 4.12 -11.73 6.17
N VAL A 436 4.99 -11.99 5.20
CA VAL A 436 4.99 -11.31 3.89
C VAL A 436 5.09 -12.39 2.83
N VAL A 437 4.23 -12.36 1.81
CA VAL A 437 4.40 -13.28 0.67
C VAL A 437 5.58 -12.82 -0.21
N PRO A 438 6.32 -13.74 -0.83
CA PRO A 438 7.51 -13.39 -1.62
C PRO A 438 7.13 -12.70 -2.94
N GLY A 439 6.97 -11.39 -2.88
CA GLY A 439 6.57 -10.53 -3.98
C GLY A 439 5.91 -9.25 -3.47
N GLY A 440 5.29 -8.52 -4.36
CA GLY A 440 4.60 -7.28 -4.07
C GLY A 440 4.04 -6.69 -5.35
N LEU A 441 3.24 -5.66 -5.24
CA LEU A 441 2.82 -4.90 -6.41
C LEU A 441 3.97 -4.01 -6.87
N THR A 442 4.55 -4.27 -8.04
CA THR A 442 5.41 -3.32 -8.74
C THR A 442 4.55 -2.37 -9.56
N ARG A 443 4.60 -1.06 -9.24
CA ARG A 443 3.98 -0.03 -10.07
C ARG A 443 5.03 0.57 -11.00
N VAL A 444 4.61 0.97 -12.20
CA VAL A 444 5.51 1.49 -13.23
C VAL A 444 5.00 2.81 -13.81
N ALA A 445 5.88 3.79 -13.93
CA ALA A 445 5.58 5.05 -14.62
C ALA A 445 5.64 4.83 -16.13
N LEU A 446 4.50 4.93 -16.84
CA LEU A 446 4.44 4.66 -18.28
C LEU A 446 5.00 5.80 -19.13
N ARG A 447 4.97 7.04 -18.61
CA ARG A 447 5.55 8.19 -19.30
C ARG A 447 7.05 8.27 -19.06
N GLU A 448 7.79 8.55 -20.12
CA GLU A 448 9.24 8.76 -20.03
C GLU A 448 9.60 9.88 -19.05
N GLY A 449 10.57 9.59 -18.17
CA GLY A 449 11.05 10.54 -17.15
C GLY A 449 10.09 10.84 -16.01
N SER A 450 8.87 10.28 -16.02
CA SER A 450 7.93 10.45 -14.91
C SER A 450 8.37 9.64 -13.69
N LEU A 451 8.35 10.29 -12.52
CA LEU A 451 8.55 9.64 -11.22
C LEU A 451 7.22 9.22 -10.55
N VAL A 452 6.09 9.53 -11.20
CA VAL A 452 4.76 9.20 -10.68
C VAL A 452 4.34 7.83 -11.18
N VAL A 453 4.33 6.86 -10.29
CA VAL A 453 4.01 5.45 -10.57
C VAL A 453 2.58 5.06 -10.19
N ASN A 454 1.84 5.93 -9.49
CA ASN A 454 0.50 5.64 -8.99
C ASN A 454 -0.50 5.35 -10.12
N SER A 455 -1.24 4.25 -10.00
CA SER A 455 -2.28 3.85 -10.97
C SER A 455 -3.36 4.91 -11.13
N SER A 456 -3.71 5.64 -10.06
CA SER A 456 -4.64 6.78 -10.10
C SER A 456 -4.18 7.94 -11.00
N GLN A 457 -2.90 7.99 -11.34
CA GLN A 457 -2.30 9.01 -12.21
C GLN A 457 -1.78 8.42 -13.54
N GLY A 458 -2.27 7.25 -13.93
CA GLY A 458 -1.93 6.60 -15.19
C GLY A 458 -0.69 5.72 -15.14
N GLY A 459 -0.24 5.32 -13.96
CA GLY A 459 0.77 4.28 -13.79
C GLY A 459 0.22 2.89 -14.13
N GLY A 460 1.10 1.98 -14.55
CA GLY A 460 0.80 0.58 -14.80
C GLY A 460 1.33 -0.34 -13.71
N THR A 461 1.14 -1.65 -13.91
CA THR A 461 1.63 -2.71 -13.02
C THR A 461 2.53 -3.70 -13.74
N LYS A 462 3.36 -4.41 -12.98
CA LYS A 462 4.22 -5.50 -13.41
C LYS A 462 4.16 -6.64 -12.40
N ASP A 463 4.23 -7.86 -12.86
CA ASP A 463 4.46 -9.01 -11.97
C ASP A 463 5.85 -8.92 -11.31
N THR A 464 5.90 -9.14 -10.01
CA THR A 464 7.13 -9.16 -9.22
C THR A 464 7.55 -10.60 -8.96
N TRP A 465 8.70 -10.99 -9.47
CA TRP A 465 9.27 -12.33 -9.31
C TRP A 465 10.36 -12.33 -8.27
N VAL A 466 10.18 -13.09 -7.22
CA VAL A 466 11.28 -13.46 -6.33
C VAL A 466 11.85 -14.76 -6.85
N VAL A 467 13.09 -14.71 -7.33
CA VAL A 467 13.76 -15.84 -7.97
C VAL A 467 14.85 -16.42 -7.05
N GLU A 468 15.03 -17.74 -7.09
CA GLU A 468 16.13 -18.40 -6.36
C GLU A 468 17.48 -17.87 -6.86
N ASP A 469 18.45 -17.70 -5.91
CA ASP A 469 19.80 -17.21 -6.20
C ASP A 469 20.61 -18.19 -7.04
#